data_21e6399355cc28da6d907f1ebacad9f6
#
_entry.id   21e6399355cc28da6d907f1ebacad9f6
#
_cell.length_a   1.000
_cell.length_b   1.000
_cell.length_c   1.000
_cell.angle_alpha   90.00
_cell.angle_beta   90.00
_cell.angle_gamma   90.00
#
_symmetry.space_group_name_H-M   'P 1'
#
loop_
_entity.id
_entity.type
_entity.pdbx_description
1 polymer ?
#
loop_
_entity_poly.entity_id
_entity_poly.type
_entity_poly.pdbx_seq_one_letter_code
_entity_poly.pdbx_strand_id
1 'polypeptide(L)'
;MSNWFPKWQPYQGDVDHRPVSTNEYLPPVQSAILGIQHAFAMFGATVLAPLLMGFNPNLAILMSGICTILFFLITGGRVPSYLGSSFAFIGVVAAATGHITGSGANPNLSIALGGIVACGIFYALIGFIVMLTGTR
;
A
#
# COMPACT_ATOMS: atom_id res chain seq x y z
N MET A 1 27.24 13.66 4.27
CA MET A 1 26.07 13.55 3.39
C MET A 1 25.33 12.28 3.78
N SER A 2 24.16 12.41 4.41
CA SER A 2 23.33 11.25 4.74
C SER A 2 22.86 10.62 3.44
N ASN A 3 23.30 9.42 3.14
CA ASN A 3 22.78 8.67 2.00
C ASN A 3 21.29 8.40 2.28
N TRP A 4 20.41 9.04 1.51
CA TRP A 4 18.95 8.88 1.63
C TRP A 4 18.53 7.42 1.46
N PHE A 5 19.19 6.71 0.52
CA PHE A 5 19.00 5.27 0.31
C PHE A 5 20.03 4.45 1.08
N PRO A 6 19.63 3.30 1.65
CA PRO A 6 20.58 2.37 2.28
C PRO A 6 21.53 1.80 1.23
N LYS A 7 22.75 1.47 1.65
CA LYS A 7 23.68 0.68 0.83
C LYS A 7 23.20 -0.77 0.87
N TRP A 8 22.59 -1.20 -0.22
CA TRP A 8 22.02 -2.53 -0.36
C TRP A 8 23.16 -3.57 -0.41
N GLN A 9 23.07 -4.57 0.47
CA GLN A 9 24.04 -5.65 0.55
C GLN A 9 23.38 -6.99 0.18
N PRO A 10 24.13 -7.92 -0.44
CA PRO A 10 23.60 -9.25 -0.69
C PRO A 10 23.35 -9.96 0.62
N TYR A 11 22.20 -10.61 0.74
CA TYR A 11 21.88 -11.44 1.90
C TYR A 11 22.80 -12.65 1.97
N GLN A 12 23.45 -12.89 3.12
CA GLN A 12 24.42 -13.96 3.36
C GLN A 12 23.96 -14.91 4.47
N GLY A 13 22.69 -14.95 4.79
CA GLY A 13 22.11 -15.80 5.83
C GLY A 13 21.29 -16.95 5.28
N ASP A 14 20.84 -17.82 6.19
CA ASP A 14 19.82 -18.81 5.91
C ASP A 14 18.45 -18.19 6.20
N VAL A 15 17.56 -18.19 5.20
CA VAL A 15 16.22 -17.56 5.26
C VAL A 15 15.33 -18.20 6.32
N ASP A 16 15.62 -19.47 6.68
CA ASP A 16 14.87 -20.19 7.71
C ASP A 16 15.25 -19.77 9.13
N HIS A 17 16.44 -19.21 9.31
CA HIS A 17 16.97 -18.87 10.62
C HIS A 17 17.14 -17.37 10.87
N ARG A 18 17.19 -16.55 9.82
CA ARG A 18 17.37 -15.11 9.94
C ARG A 18 16.50 -14.34 8.97
N PRO A 19 15.70 -13.34 9.43
CA PRO A 19 14.94 -12.48 8.54
C PRO A 19 15.87 -11.59 7.68
N VAL A 20 15.45 -11.34 6.45
CA VAL A 20 16.13 -10.42 5.54
C VAL A 20 15.93 -8.99 6.04
N SER A 21 17.01 -8.26 6.27
CA SER A 21 16.96 -6.87 6.72
C SER A 21 16.59 -5.92 5.59
N THR A 22 16.10 -4.73 5.92
CA THR A 22 15.64 -3.73 4.93
C THR A 22 16.75 -3.16 4.05
N ASN A 23 18.00 -3.37 4.41
CA ASN A 23 19.20 -2.99 3.64
C ASN A 23 19.85 -4.18 2.93
N GLU A 24 19.21 -5.35 2.93
CA GLU A 24 19.69 -6.56 2.27
C GLU A 24 18.78 -6.94 1.10
N TYR A 25 19.32 -7.59 0.10
CA TYR A 25 18.56 -8.14 -1.02
C TYR A 25 18.89 -9.61 -1.23
N LEU A 26 17.89 -10.37 -1.63
CA LEU A 26 18.01 -11.79 -1.98
C LEU A 26 18.58 -11.94 -3.39
N PRO A 27 19.13 -13.11 -3.75
CA PRO A 27 19.50 -13.41 -5.12
C PRO A 27 18.36 -13.12 -6.11
N PRO A 28 18.66 -12.66 -7.34
CA PRO A 28 17.65 -12.14 -8.26
C PRO A 28 16.55 -13.14 -8.60
N VAL A 29 16.88 -14.43 -8.67
CA VAL A 29 15.87 -15.48 -8.95
C VAL A 29 14.88 -15.62 -7.79
N GLN A 30 15.37 -15.66 -6.54
CA GLN A 30 14.51 -15.74 -5.36
C GLN A 30 13.66 -14.47 -5.20
N SER A 31 14.26 -13.30 -5.43
CA SER A 31 13.53 -12.03 -5.41
C SER A 31 12.40 -11.99 -6.47
N ALA A 32 12.65 -12.52 -7.66
CA ALA A 32 11.64 -12.59 -8.72
C ALA A 32 10.48 -13.53 -8.34
N ILE A 33 10.78 -14.71 -7.80
CA ILE A 33 9.76 -15.67 -7.37
C ILE A 33 8.89 -15.07 -6.26
N LEU A 34 9.51 -14.46 -5.24
CA LEU A 34 8.80 -13.79 -4.15
C LEU A 34 7.99 -12.60 -4.64
N GLY A 35 8.51 -11.82 -5.61
CA GLY A 35 7.79 -10.72 -6.23
C GLY A 35 6.54 -11.19 -6.98
N ILE A 36 6.63 -12.27 -7.74
CA ILE A 36 5.51 -12.89 -8.44
C ILE A 36 4.47 -13.40 -7.42
N GLN A 37 4.92 -14.13 -6.40
CA GLN A 37 4.05 -14.60 -5.31
C GLN A 37 3.32 -13.43 -4.62
N HIS A 38 4.00 -12.33 -4.34
CA HIS A 38 3.41 -11.14 -3.76
C HIS A 38 2.36 -10.51 -4.67
N ALA A 39 2.65 -10.41 -5.99
CA ALA A 39 1.71 -9.91 -6.97
C ALA A 39 0.40 -10.72 -7.00
N PHE A 40 0.48 -12.05 -6.97
CA PHE A 40 -0.70 -12.92 -6.89
C PHE A 40 -1.45 -12.75 -5.56
N ALA A 41 -0.75 -12.66 -4.44
CA ALA A 41 -1.37 -12.49 -3.12
C ALA A 41 -2.13 -11.15 -3.02
N MET A 42 -1.60 -10.07 -3.61
CA MET A 42 -2.21 -8.73 -3.56
C MET A 42 -3.25 -8.50 -4.66
N PHE A 43 -3.30 -9.37 -5.69
CA PHE A 43 -4.21 -9.20 -6.82
C PHE A 43 -5.68 -9.09 -6.40
N GLY A 44 -6.13 -9.96 -5.49
CA GLY A 44 -7.50 -9.96 -4.99
C GLY A 44 -7.88 -8.61 -4.36
N ALA A 45 -7.06 -8.11 -3.44
CA ALA A 45 -7.33 -6.84 -2.79
C ALA A 45 -7.24 -5.65 -3.76
N THR A 46 -6.27 -5.66 -4.68
CA THR A 46 -6.04 -4.55 -5.60
C THR A 46 -7.11 -4.42 -6.68
N VAL A 47 -7.70 -5.54 -7.13
CA VAL A 47 -8.71 -5.57 -8.19
C VAL A 47 -10.12 -5.70 -7.63
N LEU A 48 -10.34 -6.67 -6.74
CA LEU A 48 -11.68 -7.01 -6.28
C LEU A 48 -12.24 -5.95 -5.33
N ALA A 49 -11.43 -5.38 -4.43
CA ALA A 49 -11.94 -4.38 -3.49
C ALA A 49 -12.45 -3.12 -4.19
N PRO A 50 -11.72 -2.49 -5.14
CA PRO A 50 -12.26 -1.38 -5.93
C PRO A 50 -13.51 -1.75 -6.72
N LEU A 51 -13.54 -2.94 -7.32
CA LEU A 51 -14.70 -3.41 -8.08
C LEU A 51 -15.95 -3.52 -7.20
N LEU A 52 -15.82 -4.08 -5.99
CA LEU A 52 -16.92 -4.21 -5.04
C LEU A 52 -17.41 -2.86 -4.51
N MET A 53 -16.54 -1.86 -4.44
CA MET A 53 -16.88 -0.49 -4.06
C MET A 53 -17.43 0.36 -5.22
N GLY A 54 -17.48 -0.21 -6.44
CA GLY A 54 -17.93 0.48 -7.64
C GLY A 54 -16.91 1.49 -8.20
N PHE A 55 -15.62 1.33 -7.89
CA PHE A 55 -14.52 2.11 -8.45
C PHE A 55 -13.97 1.45 -9.73
N ASN A 56 -13.28 2.23 -10.55
CA ASN A 56 -12.58 1.69 -11.70
C ASN A 56 -11.31 0.94 -11.25
N PRO A 57 -11.24 -0.41 -11.44
CA PRO A 57 -10.10 -1.19 -10.97
C PRO A 57 -8.80 -0.86 -11.70
N ASN A 58 -8.85 -0.46 -12.98
CA ASN A 58 -7.65 -0.09 -13.73
C ASN A 58 -7.00 1.16 -13.14
N LEU A 59 -7.82 2.16 -12.77
CA LEU A 59 -7.34 3.36 -12.11
C LEU A 59 -6.78 3.05 -10.71
N ALA A 60 -7.42 2.17 -9.97
CA ALA A 60 -6.96 1.73 -8.65
C ALA A 60 -5.59 1.03 -8.72
N ILE A 61 -5.38 0.15 -9.70
CA ILE A 61 -4.09 -0.51 -9.94
C ILE A 61 -3.01 0.53 -10.28
N LEU A 62 -3.30 1.45 -11.20
CA LEU A 62 -2.37 2.51 -11.58
C LEU A 62 -1.97 3.36 -10.36
N MET A 63 -2.94 3.80 -9.58
CA MET A 63 -2.70 4.62 -8.39
C MET A 63 -1.96 3.85 -7.30
N SER A 64 -2.24 2.57 -7.11
CA SER A 64 -1.47 1.70 -6.20
C SER A 64 0.00 1.64 -6.58
N GLY A 65 0.30 1.51 -7.88
CA GLY A 65 1.68 1.53 -8.38
C GLY A 65 2.37 2.87 -8.13
N ILE A 66 1.73 3.97 -8.50
CA ILE A 66 2.26 5.33 -8.30
C ILE A 66 2.50 5.61 -6.81
N CYS A 67 1.52 5.33 -5.96
CA CYS A 67 1.63 5.55 -4.51
C CYS A 67 2.72 4.69 -3.87
N THR A 68 2.87 3.44 -4.29
CA THR A 68 3.94 2.55 -3.82
C THR A 68 5.33 3.09 -4.18
N ILE A 69 5.52 3.57 -5.42
CA ILE A 69 6.78 4.18 -5.86
C ILE A 69 7.06 5.46 -5.07
N LEU A 70 6.07 6.34 -4.90
CA LEU A 70 6.20 7.57 -4.11
C LEU A 70 6.56 7.26 -2.66
N PHE A 71 5.90 6.27 -2.06
CA PHE A 71 6.21 5.84 -0.69
C PHE A 71 7.64 5.30 -0.58
N PHE A 72 8.09 4.49 -1.52
CA PHE A 72 9.45 3.99 -1.57
C PHE A 72 10.47 5.13 -1.65
N LEU A 73 10.23 6.15 -2.47
CA LEU A 73 11.09 7.32 -2.60
C LEU A 73 11.12 8.17 -1.33
N ILE A 74 9.96 8.41 -0.72
CA ILE A 74 9.83 9.21 0.52
C ILE A 74 10.51 8.53 1.70
N THR A 75 10.35 7.21 1.83
CA THR A 75 10.97 6.43 2.92
C THR A 75 12.43 6.09 2.66
N GLY A 76 12.96 6.43 1.47
CA GLY A 76 14.33 6.11 1.08
C GLY A 76 14.59 4.59 1.01
N GLY A 77 13.60 3.78 0.66
CA GLY A 77 13.70 2.33 0.57
C GLY A 77 13.89 1.60 1.90
N ARG A 78 13.68 2.28 3.04
CA ARG A 78 13.86 1.70 4.38
C ARG A 78 12.65 0.94 4.89
N VAL A 79 11.48 1.20 4.33
CA VAL A 79 10.22 0.55 4.72
C VAL A 79 9.68 -0.20 3.52
N PRO A 80 9.79 -1.53 3.50
CA PRO A 80 9.22 -2.35 2.44
C PRO A 80 7.70 -2.42 2.65
N SER A 81 6.94 -1.65 1.87
CA SER A 81 5.49 -1.64 1.94
C SER A 81 4.89 -1.49 0.56
N TYR A 82 3.80 -2.21 0.32
CA TYR A 82 2.93 -2.06 -0.83
C TYR A 82 1.70 -1.25 -0.42
N LEU A 83 1.37 -0.22 -1.19
CA LEU A 83 0.18 0.59 -0.99
C LEU A 83 -0.90 0.19 -2.00
N GLY A 84 -1.95 -0.42 -1.53
CA GLY A 84 -3.06 -0.88 -2.35
C GLY A 84 -4.41 -0.73 -1.67
N SER A 85 -5.45 -1.16 -2.37
CA SER A 85 -6.81 -1.15 -1.86
C SER A 85 -6.97 -2.13 -0.69
N SER A 86 -7.86 -1.82 0.23
CA SER A 86 -8.15 -2.65 1.39
C SER A 86 -9.63 -3.06 1.44
N PHE A 87 -9.89 -4.32 1.74
CA PHE A 87 -11.23 -4.84 1.98
C PHE A 87 -11.96 -4.15 3.16
N ALA A 88 -11.20 -3.60 4.12
CA ALA A 88 -11.77 -2.86 5.24
C ALA A 88 -12.59 -1.64 4.81
N PHE A 89 -12.29 -1.04 3.66
CA PHE A 89 -13.04 0.12 3.14
C PHE A 89 -14.36 -0.24 2.48
N ILE A 90 -14.60 -1.50 2.09
CA ILE A 90 -15.82 -1.89 1.37
C ILE A 90 -17.07 -1.56 2.18
N GLY A 91 -17.12 -1.98 3.44
CA GLY A 91 -18.27 -1.70 4.31
C GLY A 91 -18.47 -0.21 4.58
N VAL A 92 -17.39 0.52 4.80
CA VAL A 92 -17.41 1.97 5.05
C VAL A 92 -17.91 2.74 3.84
N VAL A 93 -17.41 2.40 2.64
CA VAL A 93 -17.84 3.03 1.39
C VAL A 93 -19.30 2.70 1.10
N ALA A 94 -19.71 1.44 1.27
CA ALA A 94 -21.11 1.04 1.08
C ALA A 94 -22.05 1.80 2.03
N ALA A 95 -21.70 1.92 3.30
CA ALA A 95 -22.50 2.65 4.28
C ALA A 95 -22.57 4.16 3.99
N ALA A 96 -21.45 4.77 3.60
CA ALA A 96 -21.39 6.20 3.33
C ALA A 96 -22.08 6.62 2.02
N THR A 97 -22.08 5.76 1.01
CA THR A 97 -22.59 6.07 -0.33
C THR A 97 -23.96 5.45 -0.62
N GLY A 98 -24.43 4.50 0.22
CA GLY A 98 -25.61 3.68 -0.07
C GLY A 98 -25.40 2.69 -1.22
N HIS A 99 -24.16 2.49 -1.68
CA HIS A 99 -23.86 1.61 -2.80
C HIS A 99 -23.99 0.14 -2.43
N ILE A 100 -24.73 -0.61 -3.23
CA ILE A 100 -24.84 -2.07 -3.08
C ILE A 100 -23.60 -2.70 -3.70
N THR A 101 -22.82 -3.40 -2.88
CA THR A 101 -21.56 -4.03 -3.27
C THR A 101 -21.75 -4.92 -4.50
N GLY A 102 -20.96 -4.66 -5.54
CA GLY A 102 -21.00 -5.46 -6.78
C GLY A 102 -22.09 -5.05 -7.78
N SER A 103 -22.89 -4.00 -7.51
CA SER A 103 -23.96 -3.52 -8.42
C SER A 103 -23.46 -2.65 -9.58
N GLY A 104 -22.16 -2.61 -9.85
CA GLY A 104 -21.56 -1.79 -10.91
C GLY A 104 -20.91 -0.50 -10.39
N ALA A 105 -20.94 0.57 -11.20
CA ALA A 105 -20.30 1.82 -10.84
C ALA A 105 -21.05 2.53 -9.69
N ASN A 106 -20.28 3.07 -8.73
CA ASN A 106 -20.85 3.79 -7.58
C ASN A 106 -21.32 5.20 -8.02
N PRO A 107 -22.61 5.53 -7.93
CA PRO A 107 -23.12 6.84 -8.34
C PRO A 107 -22.63 7.98 -7.43
N ASN A 108 -22.27 7.69 -6.19
CA ASN A 108 -21.81 8.64 -5.19
C ASN A 108 -20.29 8.58 -4.97
N LEU A 109 -19.53 8.37 -6.07
CA LEU A 109 -18.08 8.20 -6.05
C LEU A 109 -17.35 9.38 -5.39
N SER A 110 -17.84 10.60 -5.59
CA SER A 110 -17.29 11.82 -5.00
C SER A 110 -17.34 11.82 -3.47
N ILE A 111 -18.40 11.27 -2.86
CA ILE A 111 -18.53 11.13 -1.41
C ILE A 111 -17.50 10.14 -0.89
N ALA A 112 -17.38 8.99 -1.54
CA ALA A 112 -16.42 7.96 -1.18
C ALA A 112 -14.97 8.49 -1.26
N LEU A 113 -14.61 9.12 -2.37
CA LEU A 113 -13.27 9.68 -2.58
C LEU A 113 -12.97 10.82 -1.61
N GLY A 114 -13.95 11.70 -1.36
CA GLY A 114 -13.83 12.76 -0.36
C GLY A 114 -13.57 12.22 1.04
N GLY A 115 -14.28 11.17 1.45
CA GLY A 115 -14.06 10.47 2.72
C GLY A 115 -12.66 9.86 2.83
N ILE A 116 -12.17 9.22 1.77
CA ILE A 116 -10.81 8.65 1.73
C ILE A 116 -9.74 9.74 1.86
N VAL A 117 -9.91 10.87 1.15
CA VAL A 117 -8.98 12.02 1.26
C VAL A 117 -8.99 12.60 2.68
N ALA A 118 -10.17 12.80 3.27
CA ALA A 118 -10.30 13.28 4.65
C ALA A 118 -9.60 12.34 5.64
N CYS A 119 -9.78 11.04 5.49
CA CYS A 119 -9.10 10.02 6.28
C CYS A 119 -7.56 10.11 6.12
N GLY A 120 -7.07 10.29 4.90
CA GLY A 120 -5.63 10.47 4.62
C GLY A 120 -5.06 11.70 5.32
N ILE A 121 -5.76 12.83 5.28
CA ILE A 121 -5.38 14.07 5.98
C ILE A 121 -5.34 13.83 7.50
N PHE A 122 -6.34 13.16 8.04
CA PHE A 122 -6.39 12.83 9.47
C PHE A 122 -5.19 11.99 9.91
N TYR A 123 -4.84 10.94 9.15
CA TYR A 123 -3.65 10.14 9.42
C TYR A 123 -2.35 10.94 9.30
N ALA A 124 -2.26 11.85 8.33
CA ALA A 124 -1.10 12.74 8.21
C ALA A 124 -0.94 13.66 9.42
N LEU A 125 -2.04 14.20 9.94
CA LEU A 125 -2.04 15.00 11.17
C LEU A 125 -1.59 14.19 12.39
N ILE A 126 -2.09 12.97 12.56
CA ILE A 126 -1.64 12.08 13.63
C ILE A 126 -0.14 11.78 13.49
N GLY A 127 0.32 11.46 12.28
CA GLY A 127 1.74 11.23 12.01
C GLY A 127 2.60 12.44 12.37
N PHE A 128 2.13 13.63 12.07
CA PHE A 128 2.81 14.88 12.43
C PHE A 128 2.87 15.10 13.95
N ILE A 129 1.77 14.84 14.67
CA ILE A 129 1.73 14.90 16.13
C ILE A 129 2.72 13.92 16.76
N VAL A 130 2.74 12.66 16.25
CA VAL A 130 3.70 11.65 16.72
C VAL A 130 5.14 12.08 16.48
N MET A 131 5.41 12.71 15.33
CA MET A 131 6.76 13.25 15.02
C MET A 131 7.17 14.36 15.98
N LEU A 132 6.25 15.22 16.40
CA LEU A 132 6.51 16.31 17.36
C LEU A 132 6.66 15.81 18.80
N THR A 133 5.86 14.79 19.19
CA THR A 133 5.84 14.26 20.55
C THR A 133 6.99 13.28 20.80
N GLY A 134 7.56 12.71 19.75
CA GLY A 134 8.57 11.65 19.81
C GLY A 134 8.00 10.32 20.29
N THR A 135 8.51 9.25 19.75
CA THR A 135 8.29 7.89 20.29
C THR A 135 9.27 7.71 21.45
N ARG A 136 8.85 8.01 22.67
CA ARG A 136 9.59 7.61 23.89
C ARG A 136 9.23 6.20 24.29
#